data_0a2b809d0b3f9838d69eac42f142f732
#
_entry.id   0a2b809d0b3f9838d69eac42f142f732
#
_cell.length_a   1.000
_cell.length_b   1.000
_cell.length_c   1.000
_cell.angle_alpha   90.00
_cell.angle_beta   90.00
_cell.angle_gamma   90.00
#
_symmetry.space_group_name_H-M   'P 1'
#
loop_
_entity.id
_entity.type
_entity.pdbx_description
1 polymer ?
#
loop_
_entity_poly.entity_id
_entity_poly.type
_entity_poly.pdbx_seq_one_letter_code
_entity_poly.pdbx_strand_id
1 'polypeptide(L)'
;MASLREEIESRRTFAIISHPDAGKTTLTEKLLLYGGAIQTAGSVKGKQSAKHAVSDWMDIEKQRGISVTSSVLQFNYQGKCINILDTPGHQDFSEDTYRTLMAADSAVMVIDAAKGVEAQTIKLFKVCTLRHITIFTFINKMDREARDPFELMENIEEILGIKTYPMNWPISCGKDFKGVYDRNAGRVLAFESDGRANGVKMVEEVEAELGDARLDDLIGAANHEKLTEDIELLDGAAEEFDLDAVQHGELSPVFFGSALTNFGVEPFLKEFLRLTPTPLPRKDAQSGELVEPCSEQFSGFIFKIQANMNKNHRDRIAFLRICSGKFERGMEAFHVQEGKNIKLATGTSLMADDRAIVSEAYAGDIIGLFDPGIFSIGDTLCTGKKHVQFAGIPTFAPEHFARVTQVDTMKRKQFVKGMEQIAQEGAIQIFRDLGAGMEEVIVGVVGVLQLEVLEYRLKNEYNVDIRMQTLPYEHLRWVLNDPEELDIKHLDVTSDTRAIEDMKGNPLLLFGSPWSINWAEQHNEALKLSEFGNLTF
;
A
#
# COMPACT_ATOMS: atom_id res chain seq x y z
N MET A 1 -7.90 13.07 -30.35
CA MET A 1 -7.78 12.02 -29.33
C MET A 1 -6.30 11.81 -29.09
N ALA A 2 -5.87 11.76 -27.85
CA ALA A 2 -4.49 11.44 -27.51
C ALA A 2 -4.14 10.02 -28.02
N SER A 3 -2.89 9.79 -28.38
CA SER A 3 -2.40 8.47 -28.76
C SER A 3 -2.36 7.54 -27.54
N LEU A 4 -2.35 6.22 -27.76
CA LEU A 4 -2.21 5.24 -26.67
C LEU A 4 -0.99 5.57 -25.78
N ARG A 5 0.13 5.97 -26.39
CA ARG A 5 1.35 6.33 -25.70
C ARG A 5 1.18 7.57 -24.82
N GLU A 6 0.58 8.65 -25.35
CA GLU A 6 0.34 9.89 -24.60
C GLU A 6 -0.57 9.65 -23.38
N GLU A 7 -1.62 8.82 -23.56
CA GLU A 7 -2.49 8.43 -22.47
C GLU A 7 -1.73 7.68 -21.38
N ILE A 8 -0.91 6.69 -21.73
CA ILE A 8 -0.12 5.90 -20.77
C ILE A 8 0.93 6.79 -20.08
N GLU A 9 1.66 7.62 -20.82
CA GLU A 9 2.69 8.51 -20.27
C GLU A 9 2.11 9.61 -19.35
N SER A 10 0.81 9.85 -19.42
CA SER A 10 0.12 10.76 -18.50
C SER A 10 -0.17 10.12 -17.13
N ARG A 11 -0.12 8.80 -16.97
CA ARG A 11 -0.46 8.10 -15.72
C ARG A 11 0.69 8.12 -14.71
N ARG A 12 0.31 8.27 -13.44
CA ARG A 12 1.21 8.17 -12.30
C ARG A 12 0.52 7.34 -11.23
N THR A 13 1.13 6.23 -10.84
CA THR A 13 0.55 5.30 -9.87
C THR A 13 1.53 5.04 -8.75
N PHE A 14 1.21 5.52 -7.57
CA PHE A 14 2.09 5.42 -6.42
C PHE A 14 1.36 5.05 -5.14
N ALA A 15 2.09 4.40 -4.25
CA ALA A 15 1.61 4.09 -2.92
C ALA A 15 2.13 5.11 -1.90
N ILE A 16 1.38 5.33 -0.83
CA ILE A 16 1.85 6.10 0.32
C ILE A 16 2.09 5.13 1.48
N ILE A 17 3.32 5.08 1.96
CA ILE A 17 3.76 4.19 3.04
C ILE A 17 4.27 5.00 4.23
N SER A 18 4.03 4.50 5.43
CA SER A 18 4.53 5.14 6.65
C SER A 18 4.41 4.23 7.87
N HIS A 19 5.09 4.63 8.94
CA HIS A 19 4.71 4.18 10.30
C HIS A 19 3.34 4.77 10.70
N PRO A 20 2.56 4.10 11.57
CA PRO A 20 1.33 4.67 12.15
C PRO A 20 1.57 6.07 12.71
N ASP A 21 0.60 6.95 12.56
CA ASP A 21 0.63 8.34 13.02
C ASP A 21 1.68 9.28 12.37
N ALA A 22 2.46 8.86 11.37
CA ALA A 22 3.38 9.76 10.65
C ALA A 22 2.66 10.84 9.82
N GLY A 23 1.34 10.70 9.64
CA GLY A 23 0.50 11.67 8.94
C GLY A 23 0.17 11.31 7.50
N LYS A 24 0.26 10.02 7.16
CA LYS A 24 -0.06 9.46 5.85
C LYS A 24 -1.44 9.90 5.35
N THR A 25 -2.50 9.56 6.10
CA THR A 25 -3.89 9.89 5.73
C THR A 25 -4.09 11.41 5.57
N THR A 26 -3.44 12.22 6.41
CA THR A 26 -3.48 13.68 6.27
C THR A 26 -2.85 14.12 4.96
N LEU A 27 -1.69 13.56 4.58
CA LEU A 27 -1.04 13.87 3.30
C LEU A 27 -1.92 13.44 2.13
N THR A 28 -2.47 12.22 2.15
CA THR A 28 -3.40 11.72 1.12
C THR A 28 -4.57 12.67 0.90
N GLU A 29 -5.25 13.10 1.98
CA GLU A 29 -6.36 14.06 1.92
C GLU A 29 -5.95 15.41 1.30
N LYS A 30 -4.73 15.88 1.59
CA LYS A 30 -4.22 17.13 1.01
C LYS A 30 -3.91 16.98 -0.48
N LEU A 31 -3.34 15.87 -0.91
CA LEU A 31 -3.12 15.60 -2.33
C LEU A 31 -4.45 15.57 -3.11
N LEU A 32 -5.49 14.93 -2.54
CA LEU A 32 -6.85 14.95 -3.12
C LEU A 32 -7.45 16.36 -3.18
N LEU A 33 -7.20 17.18 -2.15
CA LEU A 33 -7.65 18.57 -2.11
C LEU A 33 -7.01 19.42 -3.22
N TYR A 34 -5.69 19.32 -3.40
CA TYR A 34 -4.97 20.00 -4.49
C TYR A 34 -5.39 19.49 -5.87
N GLY A 35 -5.71 18.21 -5.99
CA GLY A 35 -6.27 17.61 -7.20
C GLY A 35 -7.72 18.00 -7.49
N GLY A 36 -8.37 18.73 -6.57
CA GLY A 36 -9.78 19.11 -6.70
C GLY A 36 -10.77 17.93 -6.58
N ALA A 37 -10.29 16.76 -6.16
CA ALA A 37 -11.12 15.56 -5.97
C ALA A 37 -12.04 15.68 -4.74
N ILE A 38 -11.64 16.45 -3.75
CA ILE A 38 -12.41 16.79 -2.55
C ILE A 38 -12.44 18.30 -2.32
N GLN A 39 -13.53 18.81 -1.76
CA GLN A 39 -13.68 20.24 -1.46
C GLN A 39 -13.11 20.64 -0.10
N THR A 40 -13.02 19.69 0.83
CA THR A 40 -12.49 19.91 2.19
C THR A 40 -11.80 18.65 2.66
N ALA A 41 -10.56 18.77 3.15
CA ALA A 41 -9.85 17.64 3.74
C ALA A 41 -10.47 17.21 5.09
N GLY A 42 -10.60 15.91 5.32
CA GLY A 42 -10.99 15.34 6.60
C GLY A 42 -9.85 15.41 7.63
N SER A 43 -10.17 15.23 8.92
CA SER A 43 -9.20 15.17 10.01
C SER A 43 -9.33 13.85 10.78
N VAL A 44 -8.20 13.18 10.98
CA VAL A 44 -8.14 11.89 11.73
C VAL A 44 -8.23 12.10 13.24
N LYS A 45 -7.85 13.26 13.74
CA LYS A 45 -7.84 13.58 15.19
C LYS A 45 -8.71 14.80 15.52
N GLY A 46 -9.94 14.54 15.95
CA GLY A 46 -10.77 15.57 16.57
C GLY A 46 -12.12 15.00 17.00
N LYS A 47 -12.37 14.92 18.31
CA LYS A 47 -13.66 14.50 18.88
C LYS A 47 -14.88 15.34 18.43
N GLN A 48 -14.71 16.31 17.53
CA GLN A 48 -15.75 17.27 17.08
C GLN A 48 -15.79 17.53 15.57
N SER A 49 -14.97 16.89 14.71
CA SER A 49 -15.13 17.06 13.27
C SER A 49 -16.07 15.99 12.71
N ALA A 50 -17.19 16.40 12.16
CA ALA A 50 -18.20 15.52 11.57
C ALA A 50 -17.78 14.91 10.22
N LYS A 51 -16.53 15.08 9.78
CA LYS A 51 -15.98 14.54 8.53
C LYS A 51 -14.79 13.63 8.83
N HIS A 52 -14.97 12.34 8.57
CA HIS A 52 -13.88 11.35 8.55
C HIS A 52 -13.09 11.47 7.25
N ALA A 53 -11.86 10.93 7.23
CA ALA A 53 -11.07 10.86 6.02
C ALA A 53 -11.79 10.05 4.93
N VAL A 54 -11.63 10.47 3.68
CA VAL A 54 -12.26 9.81 2.52
C VAL A 54 -11.68 8.41 2.31
N SER A 55 -10.41 8.19 2.69
CA SER A 55 -9.76 6.90 2.64
C SER A 55 -10.32 5.88 3.63
N ASP A 56 -10.90 6.33 4.77
CA ASP A 56 -11.42 5.45 5.84
C ASP A 56 -12.92 5.26 5.66
N TRP A 57 -13.31 4.26 4.89
CA TRP A 57 -14.71 4.00 4.55
C TRP A 57 -15.41 3.02 5.48
N MET A 58 -14.67 2.11 6.15
CA MET A 58 -15.26 1.14 7.08
C MET A 58 -15.63 1.79 8.42
N ASP A 59 -16.75 1.37 9.01
CA ASP A 59 -17.17 1.91 10.32
C ASP A 59 -16.16 1.61 11.43
N ILE A 60 -15.45 0.48 11.35
CA ILE A 60 -14.41 0.11 12.32
C ILE A 60 -13.19 1.03 12.21
N GLU A 61 -12.83 1.45 10.98
CA GLU A 61 -11.76 2.44 10.75
C GLU A 61 -12.11 3.77 11.37
N LYS A 62 -13.36 4.23 11.14
CA LYS A 62 -13.89 5.48 11.71
C LYS A 62 -13.95 5.47 13.23
N GLN A 63 -14.35 4.33 13.82
CA GLN A 63 -14.44 4.17 15.28
C GLN A 63 -13.07 4.15 15.96
N ARG A 64 -12.08 3.51 15.34
CA ARG A 64 -10.73 3.34 15.90
C ARG A 64 -9.74 4.40 15.46
N GLY A 65 -10.02 5.12 14.37
CA GLY A 65 -9.12 6.12 13.78
C GLY A 65 -7.85 5.51 13.19
N ILE A 66 -7.93 4.28 12.69
CA ILE A 66 -6.85 3.57 11.99
C ILE A 66 -7.38 2.99 10.69
N SER A 67 -6.61 3.11 9.61
CA SER A 67 -6.92 2.46 8.34
C SER A 67 -6.63 0.96 8.45
N VAL A 68 -7.61 0.15 8.06
CA VAL A 68 -7.57 -1.33 8.11
C VAL A 68 -7.31 -1.91 6.73
N THR A 69 -7.84 -1.25 5.68
CA THR A 69 -7.71 -1.69 4.29
C THR A 69 -7.09 -0.59 3.44
N SER A 70 -6.38 -1.01 2.38
CA SER A 70 -5.88 -0.06 1.37
C SER A 70 -7.03 0.54 0.58
N SER A 71 -6.93 1.82 0.24
CA SER A 71 -7.86 2.53 -0.64
C SER A 71 -7.19 2.90 -1.95
N VAL A 72 -7.94 2.86 -3.04
CA VAL A 72 -7.51 3.33 -4.36
C VAL A 72 -8.24 4.63 -4.65
N LEU A 73 -7.48 5.69 -4.91
CA LEU A 73 -8.00 7.03 -5.14
C LEU A 73 -7.43 7.55 -6.47
N GLN A 74 -8.28 8.10 -7.33
CA GLN A 74 -7.89 8.60 -8.64
C GLN A 74 -8.33 10.05 -8.82
N PHE A 75 -7.47 10.88 -9.39
CA PHE A 75 -7.80 12.26 -9.76
C PHE A 75 -6.88 12.77 -10.88
N ASN A 76 -7.27 13.90 -11.49
CA ASN A 76 -6.46 14.56 -12.51
C ASN A 76 -5.80 15.82 -11.94
N TYR A 77 -4.51 16.00 -12.22
CA TYR A 77 -3.78 17.20 -11.82
C TYR A 77 -2.74 17.56 -12.88
N GLN A 78 -2.73 18.80 -13.37
CA GLN A 78 -1.79 19.30 -14.38
C GLN A 78 -1.60 18.37 -15.60
N GLY A 79 -2.70 17.85 -16.14
CA GLY A 79 -2.69 16.96 -17.30
C GLY A 79 -2.20 15.53 -17.02
N LYS A 80 -1.95 15.18 -15.76
CA LYS A 80 -1.64 13.81 -15.35
C LYS A 80 -2.86 13.16 -14.71
N CYS A 81 -3.04 11.86 -14.98
CA CYS A 81 -3.99 11.00 -14.29
C CYS A 81 -3.25 10.30 -13.14
N ILE A 82 -3.66 10.58 -11.93
CA ILE A 82 -2.96 10.16 -10.70
C ILE A 82 -3.77 9.10 -10.01
N ASN A 83 -3.12 7.95 -9.73
CA ASN A 83 -3.66 6.87 -8.94
C ASN A 83 -2.88 6.78 -7.62
N ILE A 84 -3.53 7.09 -6.51
CA ILE A 84 -2.97 6.92 -5.17
C ILE A 84 -3.45 5.59 -4.58
N LEU A 85 -2.50 4.82 -4.09
CA LEU A 85 -2.72 3.63 -3.29
C LEU A 85 -2.45 4.00 -1.83
N ASP A 86 -3.50 4.33 -1.08
CA ASP A 86 -3.39 4.62 0.34
C ASP A 86 -3.37 3.31 1.14
N THR A 87 -2.24 3.00 1.79
CA THR A 87 -2.01 1.72 2.47
C THR A 87 -2.30 1.81 3.96
N PRO A 88 -2.69 0.72 4.66
CA PRO A 88 -2.74 0.73 6.12
C PRO A 88 -1.37 1.04 6.73
N GLY A 89 -1.34 1.90 7.76
CA GLY A 89 -0.09 2.19 8.48
C GLY A 89 0.26 1.15 9.55
N HIS A 90 -0.73 0.40 10.05
CA HIS A 90 -0.54 -0.54 11.15
C HIS A 90 0.09 -1.86 10.69
N GLN A 91 1.04 -2.37 11.46
CA GLN A 91 1.78 -3.60 11.11
C GLN A 91 0.89 -4.84 10.93
N ASP A 92 -0.23 -4.92 11.63
CA ASP A 92 -1.18 -6.04 11.54
C ASP A 92 -1.81 -6.18 10.15
N PHE A 93 -1.76 -5.11 9.32
CA PHE A 93 -2.28 -5.09 7.96
C PHE A 93 -1.17 -5.03 6.90
N SER A 94 0.05 -5.43 7.25
CA SER A 94 1.22 -5.37 6.36
C SER A 94 1.05 -6.22 5.10
N GLU A 95 0.30 -7.31 5.14
CA GLU A 95 0.02 -8.14 3.97
C GLU A 95 -0.82 -7.42 2.91
N ASP A 96 -1.85 -6.65 3.32
CA ASP A 96 -2.63 -5.80 2.40
C ASP A 96 -1.76 -4.68 1.80
N THR A 97 -0.89 -4.09 2.62
CA THR A 97 0.09 -3.10 2.16
C THR A 97 1.04 -3.71 1.12
N TYR A 98 1.56 -4.91 1.36
CA TYR A 98 2.44 -5.58 0.41
C TYR A 98 1.76 -5.83 -0.94
N ARG A 99 0.53 -6.38 -0.92
CA ARG A 99 -0.25 -6.63 -2.15
C ARG A 99 -0.51 -5.34 -2.92
N THR A 100 -0.81 -4.27 -2.21
CA THR A 100 -1.06 -2.95 -2.79
C THR A 100 0.19 -2.36 -3.41
N LEU A 101 1.37 -2.52 -2.78
CA LEU A 101 2.66 -2.12 -3.34
C LEU A 101 2.99 -2.83 -4.65
N MET A 102 2.49 -4.06 -4.85
CA MET A 102 2.64 -4.77 -6.13
C MET A 102 2.01 -4.01 -7.31
N ALA A 103 1.00 -3.20 -7.06
CA ALA A 103 0.31 -2.42 -8.08
C ALA A 103 0.92 -1.02 -8.31
N ALA A 104 1.86 -0.57 -7.48
CA ALA A 104 2.51 0.72 -7.58
C ALA A 104 3.72 0.71 -8.53
N ASP A 105 4.04 1.88 -9.09
CA ASP A 105 5.28 2.14 -9.86
C ASP A 105 6.29 2.94 -9.01
N SER A 106 5.80 3.71 -8.02
CA SER A 106 6.63 4.42 -7.05
C SER A 106 5.96 4.45 -5.68
N ALA A 107 6.68 4.89 -4.66
CA ALA A 107 6.16 5.03 -3.31
C ALA A 107 6.58 6.38 -2.70
N VAL A 108 5.67 6.98 -1.94
CA VAL A 108 5.95 8.12 -1.06
C VAL A 108 6.06 7.59 0.36
N MET A 109 7.25 7.64 0.91
CA MET A 109 7.55 7.27 2.29
C MET A 109 7.41 8.49 3.18
N VAL A 110 6.42 8.46 4.10
CA VAL A 110 6.15 9.57 5.02
C VAL A 110 6.83 9.29 6.36
N ILE A 111 7.69 10.21 6.77
CA ILE A 111 8.48 10.15 8.02
C ILE A 111 8.04 11.29 8.95
N ASP A 112 7.89 10.99 10.24
CA ASP A 112 7.65 11.99 11.29
C ASP A 112 8.97 12.70 11.62
N ALA A 113 9.03 14.02 11.43
CA ALA A 113 10.23 14.82 11.65
C ALA A 113 10.79 14.76 13.08
N ALA A 114 9.94 14.49 14.07
CA ALA A 114 10.38 14.35 15.46
C ALA A 114 10.98 12.97 15.76
N LYS A 115 10.55 11.92 15.03
CA LYS A 115 10.89 10.54 15.33
C LYS A 115 11.97 9.95 14.41
N GLY A 116 11.98 10.37 13.12
CA GLY A 116 12.82 9.77 12.09
C GLY A 116 12.27 8.41 11.60
N VAL A 117 13.15 7.51 11.20
CA VAL A 117 12.79 6.20 10.66
C VAL A 117 12.32 5.27 11.78
N GLU A 118 11.09 4.75 11.65
CA GLU A 118 10.46 3.86 12.63
C GLU A 118 10.33 2.42 12.07
N ALA A 119 10.10 1.44 12.95
CA ALA A 119 10.16 0.00 12.62
C ALA A 119 9.28 -0.42 11.43
N GLN A 120 8.05 0.12 11.32
CA GLN A 120 7.17 -0.22 10.20
C GLN A 120 7.69 0.37 8.89
N THR A 121 8.27 1.55 8.91
CA THR A 121 8.91 2.17 7.75
C THR A 121 10.02 1.29 7.18
N ILE A 122 10.85 0.69 8.05
CA ILE A 122 11.93 -0.23 7.65
C ILE A 122 11.38 -1.45 6.92
N LYS A 123 10.30 -2.05 7.47
CA LYS A 123 9.65 -3.24 6.86
C LYS A 123 9.12 -2.91 5.46
N LEU A 124 8.40 -1.79 5.32
CA LEU A 124 7.81 -1.36 4.05
C LEU A 124 8.86 -0.94 3.03
N PHE A 125 9.91 -0.26 3.47
CA PHE A 125 11.06 0.09 2.63
C PHE A 125 11.70 -1.16 2.02
N LYS A 126 11.96 -2.20 2.82
CA LYS A 126 12.51 -3.48 2.31
C LYS A 126 11.64 -4.10 1.22
N VAL A 127 10.32 -4.02 1.37
CA VAL A 127 9.38 -4.50 0.34
C VAL A 127 9.53 -3.70 -0.95
N CYS A 128 9.61 -2.37 -0.87
CA CYS A 128 9.81 -1.51 -2.03
C CYS A 128 11.15 -1.82 -2.74
N THR A 129 12.23 -1.98 -1.98
CA THR A 129 13.55 -2.30 -2.52
C THR A 129 13.56 -3.66 -3.24
N LEU A 130 12.97 -4.70 -2.64
CA LEU A 130 12.84 -6.03 -3.27
C LEU A 130 12.06 -6.00 -4.59
N ARG A 131 11.24 -4.98 -4.79
CA ARG A 131 10.41 -4.79 -5.98
C ARG A 131 10.92 -3.72 -6.93
N HIS A 132 12.07 -3.12 -6.64
CA HIS A 132 12.65 -2.01 -7.41
C HIS A 132 11.67 -0.84 -7.59
N ILE A 133 10.85 -0.58 -6.56
CA ILE A 133 9.92 0.54 -6.55
C ILE A 133 10.70 1.80 -6.18
N THR A 134 10.62 2.83 -7.03
CA THR A 134 11.23 4.15 -6.78
C THR A 134 10.63 4.78 -5.53
N ILE A 135 11.48 5.26 -4.59
CA ILE A 135 11.04 5.78 -3.29
C ILE A 135 11.33 7.27 -3.20
N PHE A 136 10.30 8.04 -2.87
CA PHE A 136 10.36 9.45 -2.52
C PHE A 136 10.08 9.61 -1.03
N THR A 137 10.84 10.43 -0.33
CA THR A 137 10.69 10.64 1.10
C THR A 137 10.04 11.98 1.39
N PHE A 138 8.95 11.99 2.17
CA PHE A 138 8.32 13.21 2.67
C PHE A 138 8.47 13.27 4.20
N ILE A 139 9.32 14.16 4.69
CA ILE A 139 9.52 14.43 6.12
C ILE A 139 8.43 15.40 6.56
N ASN A 140 7.46 14.84 7.30
CA ASN A 140 6.21 15.49 7.67
C ASN A 140 6.25 16.04 9.10
N LYS A 141 5.34 16.93 9.41
CA LYS A 141 5.12 17.54 10.72
C LYS A 141 6.18 18.56 11.14
N MET A 142 6.74 19.27 10.18
CA MET A 142 7.64 20.40 10.45
C MET A 142 6.96 21.54 11.25
N ASP A 143 5.62 21.53 11.36
CA ASP A 143 4.82 22.41 12.24
C ASP A 143 4.99 22.12 13.74
N ARG A 144 5.79 21.13 14.10
CA ARG A 144 6.11 20.73 15.48
C ARG A 144 7.61 20.72 15.69
N GLU A 145 8.02 20.61 16.95
CA GLU A 145 9.43 20.36 17.26
C GLU A 145 9.92 19.15 16.49
N ALA A 146 10.98 19.32 15.74
CA ALA A 146 11.57 18.34 14.85
C ALA A 146 13.06 18.15 15.19
N ARG A 147 13.61 17.02 14.77
CA ARG A 147 15.06 16.80 14.78
C ARG A 147 15.71 17.67 13.71
N ASP A 148 17.02 17.86 13.83
CA ASP A 148 17.79 18.57 12.81
C ASP A 148 17.63 17.91 11.42
N PRO A 149 17.44 18.69 10.34
CA PRO A 149 17.25 18.13 9.00
C PRO A 149 18.43 17.28 8.50
N PHE A 150 19.68 17.65 8.84
CA PHE A 150 20.85 16.84 8.50
C PHE A 150 20.83 15.50 9.24
N GLU A 151 20.52 15.50 10.55
CA GLU A 151 20.39 14.27 11.33
C GLU A 151 19.26 13.36 10.80
N LEU A 152 18.16 13.93 10.29
CA LEU A 152 17.08 13.15 9.70
C LEU A 152 17.52 12.46 8.41
N MET A 153 18.28 13.15 7.56
CA MET A 153 18.81 12.57 6.32
C MET A 153 19.83 11.46 6.63
N GLU A 154 20.78 11.71 7.54
CA GLU A 154 21.73 10.70 8.01
C GLU A 154 21.01 9.48 8.60
N ASN A 155 19.97 9.67 9.41
CA ASN A 155 19.16 8.59 9.97
C ASN A 155 18.48 7.73 8.90
N ILE A 156 18.00 8.35 7.80
CA ILE A 156 17.43 7.62 6.66
C ILE A 156 18.51 6.78 5.98
N GLU A 157 19.67 7.38 5.71
CA GLU A 157 20.79 6.71 5.02
C GLU A 157 21.37 5.55 5.82
N GLU A 158 21.61 5.76 7.12
CA GLU A 158 22.16 4.73 8.00
C GLU A 158 21.21 3.54 8.19
N ILE A 159 19.92 3.82 8.42
CA ILE A 159 18.94 2.76 8.75
C ILE A 159 18.44 2.02 7.51
N LEU A 160 18.19 2.75 6.43
CA LEU A 160 17.60 2.18 5.22
C LEU A 160 18.65 1.79 4.17
N GLY A 161 19.86 2.36 4.22
CA GLY A 161 20.90 2.07 3.25
C GLY A 161 20.64 2.65 1.86
N ILE A 162 19.86 3.73 1.76
CA ILE A 162 19.57 4.47 0.54
C ILE A 162 20.14 5.88 0.65
N LYS A 163 20.78 6.37 -0.40
CA LYS A 163 21.22 7.77 -0.45
C LYS A 163 20.04 8.72 -0.45
N THR A 164 20.21 9.92 0.08
CA THR A 164 19.19 10.97 0.12
C THR A 164 19.65 12.21 -0.64
N TYR A 165 18.68 12.89 -1.27
CA TYR A 165 18.91 14.20 -1.89
C TYR A 165 17.78 15.15 -1.49
N PRO A 166 18.06 16.24 -0.74
CA PRO A 166 17.02 17.19 -0.35
C PRO A 166 16.61 18.05 -1.55
N MET A 167 15.37 17.90 -1.97
CA MET A 167 14.77 18.70 -3.04
C MET A 167 14.38 20.08 -2.55
N ASN A 168 13.99 20.18 -1.29
CA ASN A 168 13.78 21.43 -0.58
C ASN A 168 14.46 21.38 0.80
N TRP A 169 14.64 22.54 1.42
CA TRP A 169 15.20 22.67 2.75
C TRP A 169 14.26 23.45 3.67
N PRO A 170 13.97 22.97 4.89
CA PRO A 170 13.00 23.62 5.76
C PRO A 170 13.59 24.88 6.42
N ILE A 171 12.75 25.91 6.54
CA ILE A 171 13.08 27.14 7.24
C ILE A 171 12.50 27.06 8.64
N SER A 172 13.34 26.65 9.60
CA SER A 172 12.97 26.40 10.99
C SER A 172 11.96 25.22 11.16
N CYS A 173 11.45 25.03 12.35
CA CYS A 173 10.44 24.01 12.67
C CYS A 173 9.51 24.52 13.79
N GLY A 174 8.47 23.76 14.10
CA GLY A 174 7.50 24.09 15.13
C GLY A 174 6.65 25.29 14.73
N LYS A 175 6.42 26.20 15.68
CA LYS A 175 5.66 27.44 15.44
C LYS A 175 6.40 28.43 14.53
N ASP A 176 7.70 28.24 14.41
CA ASP A 176 8.59 29.10 13.62
C ASP A 176 8.87 28.52 12.22
N PHE A 177 8.18 27.43 11.84
CA PHE A 177 8.23 26.90 10.48
C PHE A 177 7.64 27.90 9.49
N LYS A 178 8.51 28.60 8.76
CA LYS A 178 8.15 29.74 7.90
C LYS A 178 8.01 29.37 6.43
N GLY A 179 8.59 28.25 6.01
CA GLY A 179 8.60 27.87 4.60
C GLY A 179 9.66 26.85 4.28
N VAL A 180 9.94 26.71 3.01
CA VAL A 180 10.99 25.86 2.48
C VAL A 180 11.81 26.60 1.43
N TYR A 181 13.08 26.26 1.30
CA TYR A 181 13.91 26.66 0.17
C TYR A 181 13.84 25.56 -0.89
N ASP A 182 13.32 25.90 -2.08
CA ASP A 182 13.32 25.01 -3.24
C ASP A 182 14.71 25.04 -3.88
N ARG A 183 15.47 23.95 -3.74
CA ARG A 183 16.84 23.86 -4.26
C ARG A 183 16.91 23.82 -5.79
N ASN A 184 15.87 23.29 -6.43
CA ASN A 184 15.84 23.20 -7.88
C ASN A 184 15.55 24.55 -8.54
N ALA A 185 14.66 25.34 -7.93
CA ALA A 185 14.31 26.69 -8.38
C ALA A 185 15.26 27.76 -7.84
N GLY A 186 16.06 27.47 -6.80
CA GLY A 186 16.91 28.44 -6.12
C GLY A 186 16.13 29.53 -5.38
N ARG A 187 14.94 29.21 -4.86
CA ARG A 187 14.00 30.17 -4.28
C ARG A 187 13.48 29.77 -2.93
N VAL A 188 13.26 30.75 -2.08
CA VAL A 188 12.53 30.60 -0.83
C VAL A 188 11.04 30.66 -1.12
N LEU A 189 10.30 29.68 -0.65
CA LEU A 189 8.84 29.65 -0.62
C LEU A 189 8.41 29.91 0.83
N ALA A 190 8.12 31.17 1.15
CA ALA A 190 7.61 31.54 2.47
C ALA A 190 6.08 31.37 2.51
N PHE A 191 5.58 30.81 3.60
CA PHE A 191 4.17 30.52 3.78
C PHE A 191 3.52 31.55 4.71
N GLU A 192 2.57 32.30 4.20
CA GLU A 192 1.74 33.17 5.01
C GLU A 192 0.51 32.42 5.53
N SER A 193 0.36 32.40 6.86
CA SER A 193 -0.85 31.86 7.49
C SER A 193 -1.72 33.01 7.98
N ASP A 194 -2.90 33.19 7.43
CA ASP A 194 -3.90 34.12 7.94
C ASP A 194 -4.65 33.62 9.19
N GLY A 195 -3.99 32.79 10.00
CA GLY A 195 -4.47 32.34 11.34
C GLY A 195 -5.74 31.48 11.33
N ARG A 196 -6.27 31.14 10.18
CA ARG A 196 -7.46 30.29 10.04
C ARG A 196 -7.10 28.92 9.52
N ALA A 197 -6.48 28.10 10.37
CA ALA A 197 -6.13 26.69 10.11
C ALA A 197 -7.39 25.78 10.04
N ASN A 198 -8.36 26.11 9.23
CA ASN A 198 -9.53 25.28 8.96
C ASN A 198 -9.53 24.84 7.50
N GLY A 199 -8.65 23.89 7.13
CA GLY A 199 -8.87 22.89 6.08
C GLY A 199 -9.26 23.29 4.65
N VAL A 200 -9.38 24.57 4.32
CA VAL A 200 -10.08 25.01 3.10
C VAL A 200 -9.27 25.97 2.22
N LYS A 201 -8.14 26.52 2.68
CA LYS A 201 -7.36 27.46 1.86
C LYS A 201 -6.01 26.92 1.46
N MET A 202 -5.70 27.09 0.17
CA MET A 202 -4.34 27.04 -0.34
C MET A 202 -3.53 28.10 0.43
N VAL A 203 -2.33 27.72 0.84
CA VAL A 203 -1.39 28.64 1.47
C VAL A 203 -0.92 29.62 0.41
N GLU A 204 -0.91 30.90 0.68
CA GLU A 204 -0.28 31.88 -0.21
C GLU A 204 1.25 31.70 -0.09
N GLU A 205 1.88 31.39 -1.19
CA GLU A 205 3.33 31.24 -1.30
C GLU A 205 3.91 32.60 -1.76
N VAL A 206 4.85 33.12 -0.96
CA VAL A 206 5.62 34.30 -1.36
C VAL A 206 7.00 33.82 -1.79
N GLU A 207 7.30 33.99 -3.08
CA GLU A 207 8.60 33.63 -3.64
C GLU A 207 9.63 34.74 -3.45
N ALA A 208 10.85 34.36 -3.02
CA ALA A 208 11.98 35.31 -2.91
C ALA A 208 13.31 34.55 -3.21
N GLU A 209 14.25 35.27 -3.79
CA GLU A 209 15.63 34.73 -3.97
C GLU A 209 16.38 34.74 -2.64
N LEU A 210 17.35 33.84 -2.44
CA LEU A 210 18.10 33.73 -1.19
C LEU A 210 18.84 35.03 -0.81
N GLY A 211 19.22 35.86 -1.77
CA GLY A 211 19.84 37.19 -1.54
C GLY A 211 18.87 38.36 -1.44
N ASP A 212 17.56 38.11 -1.42
CA ASP A 212 16.56 39.22 -1.35
C ASP A 212 16.48 39.78 0.06
N ALA A 213 16.69 41.11 0.19
CA ALA A 213 16.60 41.80 1.47
C ALA A 213 15.22 41.67 2.17
N ARG A 214 14.17 41.36 1.43
CA ARG A 214 12.84 41.09 1.99
C ARG A 214 12.75 39.79 2.81
N LEU A 215 13.73 38.88 2.67
CA LEU A 215 13.75 37.62 3.43
C LEU A 215 13.82 37.88 4.94
N ASP A 216 14.55 38.90 5.39
CA ASP A 216 14.62 39.21 6.81
C ASP A 216 13.24 39.60 7.39
N ASP A 217 12.40 40.25 6.59
CA ASP A 217 11.01 40.59 6.99
C ASP A 217 10.07 39.37 6.89
N LEU A 218 10.27 38.50 5.92
CA LEU A 218 9.41 37.33 5.65
C LEU A 218 9.66 36.18 6.63
N ILE A 219 10.93 35.81 6.84
CA ILE A 219 11.30 34.61 7.62
C ILE A 219 12.05 34.97 8.93
N GLY A 220 12.49 36.22 9.08
CA GLY A 220 13.31 36.68 10.19
C GLY A 220 14.82 36.55 9.92
N ALA A 221 15.62 37.57 10.35
CA ALA A 221 17.05 37.65 10.06
C ALA A 221 17.84 36.41 10.53
N ALA A 222 17.52 35.86 11.71
CA ALA A 222 18.19 34.67 12.24
C ALA A 222 17.90 33.39 11.40
N ASN A 223 16.68 33.24 10.88
CA ASN A 223 16.34 32.12 9.98
C ASN A 223 16.98 32.30 8.60
N HIS A 224 17.10 33.53 8.12
CA HIS A 224 17.76 33.84 6.86
C HIS A 224 19.26 33.52 6.93
N GLU A 225 19.95 33.94 8.00
CA GLU A 225 21.35 33.62 8.24
C GLU A 225 21.58 32.10 8.31
N LYS A 226 20.79 31.39 9.14
CA LYS A 226 20.87 29.93 9.26
C LYS A 226 20.60 29.23 7.93
N LEU A 227 19.56 29.64 7.19
CA LEU A 227 19.26 29.08 5.88
C LEU A 227 20.43 29.21 4.91
N THR A 228 21.08 30.38 4.90
CA THR A 228 22.24 30.63 4.04
C THR A 228 23.40 29.70 4.38
N GLU A 229 23.71 29.54 5.67
CA GLU A 229 24.74 28.60 6.15
C GLU A 229 24.40 27.15 5.79
N ASP A 230 23.17 26.71 6.01
CA ASP A 230 22.71 25.35 5.70
C ASP A 230 22.81 25.08 4.19
N ILE A 231 22.45 26.02 3.33
CA ILE A 231 22.53 25.86 1.87
C ILE A 231 23.99 25.84 1.39
N GLU A 232 24.89 26.68 1.95
CA GLU A 232 26.31 26.62 1.65
C GLU A 232 26.91 25.26 2.03
N LEU A 233 26.52 24.68 3.17
CA LEU A 233 26.93 23.34 3.59
C LEU A 233 26.42 22.27 2.63
N LEU A 234 25.14 22.33 2.24
CA LEU A 234 24.54 21.40 1.31
C LEU A 234 25.19 21.46 -0.07
N ASP A 235 25.47 22.63 -0.59
CA ASP A 235 26.09 22.80 -1.91
C ASP A 235 27.58 22.42 -1.89
N GLY A 236 28.25 22.57 -0.74
CA GLY A 236 29.64 22.13 -0.54
C GLY A 236 29.81 20.61 -0.38
N ALA A 237 28.79 19.92 0.14
CA ALA A 237 28.82 18.50 0.45
C ALA A 237 28.04 17.63 -0.56
N ALA A 238 27.14 18.23 -1.35
CA ALA A 238 26.19 17.47 -2.16
C ALA A 238 26.81 16.91 -3.45
N GLU A 239 26.54 15.63 -3.67
CA GLU A 239 26.59 15.05 -5.02
C GLU A 239 25.51 15.74 -5.90
N GLU A 240 25.73 15.79 -7.23
CA GLU A 240 24.71 16.28 -8.15
C GLU A 240 23.47 15.38 -8.12
N PHE A 241 22.29 15.98 -8.36
CA PHE A 241 21.05 15.22 -8.44
C PHE A 241 21.09 14.23 -9.61
N ASP A 242 20.97 12.96 -9.33
CA ASP A 242 21.00 11.88 -10.31
C ASP A 242 19.61 11.23 -10.44
N LEU A 243 18.91 11.54 -11.53
CA LEU A 243 17.60 10.98 -11.82
C LEU A 243 17.67 9.46 -12.13
N ASP A 244 18.75 8.99 -12.72
CA ASP A 244 18.91 7.56 -13.00
C ASP A 244 19.07 6.77 -11.70
N ALA A 245 19.83 7.29 -10.73
CA ALA A 245 19.93 6.72 -9.40
C ALA A 245 18.58 6.68 -8.66
N VAL A 246 17.74 7.72 -8.84
CA VAL A 246 16.35 7.73 -8.30
C VAL A 246 15.54 6.61 -8.93
N GLN A 247 15.58 6.46 -10.26
CA GLN A 247 14.81 5.43 -10.97
C GLN A 247 15.26 4.00 -10.63
N HIS A 248 16.53 3.81 -10.30
CA HIS A 248 17.07 2.52 -9.85
C HIS A 248 16.84 2.25 -8.36
N GLY A 249 16.29 3.20 -7.60
CA GLY A 249 16.05 3.06 -6.17
C GLY A 249 17.30 3.16 -5.30
N GLU A 250 18.36 3.79 -5.80
CA GLU A 250 19.64 4.02 -5.12
C GLU A 250 19.67 5.38 -4.40
N LEU A 251 18.85 6.33 -4.86
CA LEU A 251 18.69 7.67 -4.33
C LEU A 251 17.23 7.99 -4.05
N SER A 252 16.92 8.51 -2.87
CA SER A 252 15.58 9.00 -2.52
C SER A 252 15.56 10.52 -2.51
N PRO A 253 14.76 11.18 -3.38
CA PRO A 253 14.46 12.60 -3.24
C PRO A 253 13.71 12.87 -1.94
N VAL A 254 14.22 13.81 -1.12
CA VAL A 254 13.67 14.15 0.19
C VAL A 254 13.00 15.50 0.14
N PHE A 255 11.78 15.56 0.69
CA PHE A 255 10.98 16.77 0.81
C PHE A 255 10.59 17.01 2.28
N PHE A 256 10.72 18.23 2.74
CA PHE A 256 10.28 18.66 4.06
C PHE A 256 8.98 19.44 3.98
N GLY A 257 8.07 19.23 4.93
CA GLY A 257 6.81 19.96 4.95
C GLY A 257 5.90 19.61 6.13
N SER A 258 4.69 20.13 6.08
CA SER A 258 3.61 19.81 7.01
C SER A 258 2.30 19.59 6.28
N ALA A 259 1.84 18.35 6.27
CA ALA A 259 0.54 18.01 5.71
C ALA A 259 -0.62 18.69 6.48
N LEU A 260 -0.46 18.94 7.78
CA LEU A 260 -1.49 19.57 8.60
C LEU A 260 -1.74 21.03 8.18
N THR A 261 -0.67 21.79 8.00
CA THR A 261 -0.71 23.21 7.66
C THR A 261 -0.75 23.48 6.15
N ASN A 262 -0.60 22.47 5.32
CA ASN A 262 -0.40 22.50 3.85
C ASN A 262 0.96 23.06 3.40
N PHE A 263 1.88 23.31 4.32
CA PHE A 263 3.18 23.91 4.01
C PHE A 263 4.07 22.90 3.28
N GLY A 264 4.55 23.27 2.09
CA GLY A 264 5.40 22.44 1.24
C GLY A 264 4.68 21.28 0.52
N VAL A 265 3.36 21.11 0.66
CA VAL A 265 2.63 19.99 0.05
C VAL A 265 2.43 20.18 -1.46
N GLU A 266 2.05 21.37 -1.90
CA GLU A 266 1.86 21.64 -3.33
C GLU A 266 3.19 21.64 -4.10
N PRO A 267 4.26 22.30 -3.64
CA PRO A 267 5.59 22.15 -4.24
C PRO A 267 6.07 20.70 -4.31
N PHE A 268 5.87 19.94 -3.23
CA PHE A 268 6.13 18.49 -3.25
C PHE A 268 5.37 17.77 -4.36
N LEU A 269 4.05 17.97 -4.47
CA LEU A 269 3.23 17.30 -5.48
C LEU A 269 3.70 17.63 -6.90
N LYS A 270 3.99 18.91 -7.19
CA LYS A 270 4.47 19.34 -8.51
C LYS A 270 5.78 18.66 -8.88
N GLU A 271 6.75 18.69 -7.98
CA GLU A 271 8.09 18.12 -8.23
C GLU A 271 8.06 16.59 -8.24
N PHE A 272 7.33 15.98 -7.31
CA PHE A 272 7.10 14.52 -7.30
C PHE A 272 6.53 14.03 -8.64
N LEU A 273 5.52 14.69 -9.20
CA LEU A 273 4.92 14.30 -10.48
C LEU A 273 5.85 14.49 -11.68
N ARG A 274 6.84 15.36 -11.56
CA ARG A 274 7.89 15.54 -12.57
C ARG A 274 8.91 14.38 -12.55
N LEU A 275 9.26 13.92 -11.35
CA LEU A 275 10.31 12.93 -11.11
C LEU A 275 9.79 11.48 -11.10
N THR A 276 8.54 11.26 -10.68
CA THR A 276 7.98 9.91 -10.58
C THR A 276 7.85 9.25 -11.94
N PRO A 277 8.17 7.95 -12.07
CA PRO A 277 8.15 7.27 -13.36
C PRO A 277 6.74 7.19 -13.95
N THR A 278 6.67 7.06 -15.27
CA THR A 278 5.50 6.56 -15.99
C THR A 278 5.30 5.07 -15.67
N PRO A 279 4.17 4.47 -16.05
CA PRO A 279 3.96 3.04 -15.82
C PRO A 279 5.15 2.20 -16.27
N LEU A 280 5.65 1.35 -15.38
CA LEU A 280 6.85 0.54 -15.62
C LEU A 280 6.51 -0.78 -16.31
N PRO A 281 7.42 -1.33 -17.16
CA PRO A 281 7.29 -2.66 -17.73
C PRO A 281 7.23 -3.73 -16.62
N ARG A 282 6.52 -4.83 -16.92
CA ARG A 282 6.41 -5.95 -15.99
C ARG A 282 6.84 -7.25 -16.63
N LYS A 283 7.51 -8.09 -15.85
CA LYS A 283 8.04 -9.36 -16.34
C LYS A 283 6.93 -10.41 -16.46
N ASP A 284 6.85 -11.05 -17.62
CA ASP A 284 6.06 -12.27 -17.80
C ASP A 284 6.74 -13.44 -17.06
N ALA A 285 6.02 -14.10 -16.17
CA ALA A 285 6.57 -15.16 -15.33
C ALA A 285 6.91 -16.43 -16.13
N GLN A 286 6.26 -16.66 -17.28
CA GLN A 286 6.50 -17.85 -18.08
C GLN A 286 7.68 -17.68 -19.04
N SER A 287 7.72 -16.56 -19.78
CA SER A 287 8.75 -16.31 -20.78
C SER A 287 9.96 -15.55 -20.25
N GLY A 288 9.82 -14.84 -19.13
CA GLY A 288 10.83 -13.92 -18.63
C GLY A 288 10.94 -12.60 -19.39
N GLU A 289 10.16 -12.41 -20.45
CA GLU A 289 10.17 -11.19 -21.27
C GLU A 289 9.46 -10.04 -20.56
N LEU A 290 9.87 -8.80 -20.89
CA LEU A 290 9.20 -7.61 -20.37
C LEU A 290 7.95 -7.31 -21.21
N VAL A 291 6.85 -7.06 -20.51
CA VAL A 291 5.59 -6.60 -21.08
C VAL A 291 5.58 -5.07 -21.00
N GLU A 292 5.75 -4.44 -22.16
CA GLU A 292 5.79 -2.99 -22.27
C GLU A 292 4.40 -2.36 -22.08
N PRO A 293 4.27 -1.29 -21.28
CA PRO A 293 2.99 -0.62 -21.05
C PRO A 293 2.31 -0.13 -22.34
N CYS A 294 3.09 0.34 -23.30
CA CYS A 294 2.60 0.83 -24.60
C CYS A 294 2.29 -0.28 -25.62
N SER A 295 2.34 -1.56 -25.22
CA SER A 295 1.86 -2.65 -26.08
C SER A 295 0.37 -2.48 -26.37
N GLU A 296 -0.07 -2.80 -27.60
CA GLU A 296 -1.49 -2.79 -27.96
C GLU A 296 -2.28 -3.88 -27.23
N GLN A 297 -1.61 -4.97 -26.84
CA GLN A 297 -2.21 -6.07 -26.12
C GLN A 297 -2.53 -5.65 -24.68
N PHE A 298 -3.80 -5.75 -24.31
CA PHE A 298 -4.21 -5.52 -22.94
C PHE A 298 -3.70 -6.63 -22.04
N SER A 299 -3.15 -6.26 -20.89
CA SER A 299 -2.86 -7.16 -19.79
C SER A 299 -2.97 -6.45 -18.44
N GLY A 300 -3.30 -7.21 -17.40
CA GLY A 300 -3.36 -6.71 -16.04
C GLY A 300 -3.47 -7.84 -15.04
N PHE A 301 -3.31 -7.54 -13.75
CA PHE A 301 -3.43 -8.52 -12.67
C PHE A 301 -4.30 -8.00 -11.53
N ILE A 302 -4.97 -8.94 -10.85
CA ILE A 302 -5.80 -8.68 -9.68
C ILE A 302 -4.88 -8.64 -8.45
N PHE A 303 -4.80 -7.49 -7.79
CA PHE A 303 -3.97 -7.36 -6.57
C PHE A 303 -4.79 -7.29 -5.28
N LYS A 304 -6.08 -7.00 -5.38
CA LYS A 304 -6.98 -6.87 -4.24
C LYS A 304 -8.39 -7.29 -4.60
N ILE A 305 -9.10 -7.90 -3.66
CA ILE A 305 -10.53 -8.19 -3.75
C ILE A 305 -11.19 -7.61 -2.52
N GLN A 306 -12.38 -7.02 -2.70
CA GLN A 306 -13.14 -6.43 -1.62
C GLN A 306 -14.63 -6.70 -1.79
N ALA A 307 -15.27 -7.22 -0.75
CA ALA A 307 -16.71 -7.48 -0.72
C ALA A 307 -17.43 -6.49 0.21
N ASN A 308 -18.74 -6.37 0.01
CA ASN A 308 -19.65 -5.65 0.91
C ASN A 308 -19.30 -4.17 1.15
N MET A 309 -18.68 -3.50 0.18
CA MET A 309 -18.37 -2.06 0.28
C MET A 309 -19.65 -1.22 0.45
N ASN A 310 -20.79 -1.68 -0.07
CA ASN A 310 -22.08 -1.07 0.16
C ASN A 310 -22.94 -1.99 1.01
N LYS A 311 -23.39 -1.52 2.19
CA LYS A 311 -24.24 -2.28 3.11
C LYS A 311 -25.57 -2.74 2.51
N ASN A 312 -26.05 -2.03 1.48
CA ASN A 312 -27.33 -2.30 0.80
C ASN A 312 -27.19 -3.27 -0.39
N HIS A 313 -25.95 -3.46 -0.89
CA HIS A 313 -25.67 -4.32 -2.03
C HIS A 313 -24.51 -5.25 -1.67
N ARG A 314 -24.75 -6.55 -1.73
CA ARG A 314 -23.68 -7.56 -1.55
C ARG A 314 -22.86 -7.65 -2.83
N ASP A 315 -22.08 -6.62 -3.09
CA ASP A 315 -21.18 -6.55 -4.23
C ASP A 315 -19.77 -6.99 -3.85
N ARG A 316 -19.08 -7.57 -4.79
CA ARG A 316 -17.67 -7.94 -4.70
C ARG A 316 -16.95 -7.30 -5.88
N ILE A 317 -15.83 -6.65 -5.58
CA ILE A 317 -15.02 -5.93 -6.56
C ILE A 317 -13.61 -6.50 -6.53
N ALA A 318 -13.10 -6.85 -7.70
CA ALA A 318 -11.71 -7.20 -7.92
C ALA A 318 -10.97 -5.97 -8.49
N PHE A 319 -9.91 -5.56 -7.83
CA PHE A 319 -9.08 -4.42 -8.25
C PHE A 319 -8.01 -4.92 -9.21
N LEU A 320 -8.10 -4.46 -10.43
CA LEU A 320 -7.19 -4.78 -11.51
C LEU A 320 -6.21 -3.64 -11.75
N ARG A 321 -4.90 -3.92 -11.66
CA ARG A 321 -3.84 -3.07 -12.19
C ARG A 321 -3.65 -3.38 -13.68
N ILE A 322 -3.84 -2.39 -14.56
CA ILE A 322 -3.56 -2.52 -15.99
C ILE A 322 -2.05 -2.34 -16.21
N CYS A 323 -1.42 -3.34 -16.82
CA CYS A 323 0.02 -3.38 -17.05
C CYS A 323 0.40 -3.01 -18.48
N SER A 324 -0.44 -3.32 -19.45
CA SER A 324 -0.23 -2.95 -20.86
C SER A 324 -1.53 -2.70 -21.60
N GLY A 325 -1.45 -1.88 -22.62
CA GLY A 325 -2.54 -1.61 -23.55
C GLY A 325 -3.69 -0.81 -22.96
N LYS A 326 -4.89 -1.09 -23.45
CA LYS A 326 -6.12 -0.38 -23.15
C LYS A 326 -7.22 -1.33 -22.73
N PHE A 327 -7.90 -1.00 -21.64
CA PHE A 327 -9.18 -1.60 -21.27
C PHE A 327 -10.32 -0.88 -21.94
N GLU A 328 -11.27 -1.63 -22.48
CA GLU A 328 -12.56 -1.13 -22.98
C GLU A 328 -13.71 -1.89 -22.33
N ARG A 329 -14.72 -1.16 -21.91
CA ARG A 329 -15.90 -1.76 -21.30
C ARG A 329 -16.55 -2.79 -22.21
N GLY A 330 -16.76 -4.00 -21.68
CA GLY A 330 -17.39 -5.09 -22.41
C GLY A 330 -16.44 -5.91 -23.28
N MET A 331 -15.13 -5.61 -23.25
CA MET A 331 -14.12 -6.42 -23.94
C MET A 331 -14.07 -7.84 -23.39
N GLU A 332 -13.59 -8.76 -24.22
CA GLU A 332 -13.24 -10.12 -23.78
C GLU A 332 -11.76 -10.20 -23.44
N ALA A 333 -11.46 -10.83 -22.32
CA ALA A 333 -10.10 -11.12 -21.88
C ALA A 333 -9.97 -12.59 -21.49
N PHE A 334 -8.78 -13.14 -21.66
CA PHE A 334 -8.44 -14.47 -21.22
C PHE A 334 -8.01 -14.44 -19.77
N HIS A 335 -8.68 -15.21 -18.91
CA HIS A 335 -8.33 -15.43 -17.52
C HIS A 335 -7.32 -16.58 -17.46
N VAL A 336 -6.07 -16.25 -17.23
CA VAL A 336 -4.93 -17.16 -17.43
C VAL A 336 -5.01 -18.35 -16.49
N GLN A 337 -5.25 -18.14 -15.20
CA GLN A 337 -5.30 -19.18 -14.19
C GLN A 337 -6.46 -20.15 -14.37
N GLU A 338 -7.59 -19.66 -14.89
CA GLU A 338 -8.78 -20.49 -15.16
C GLU A 338 -8.80 -21.07 -16.59
N GLY A 339 -7.91 -20.64 -17.48
CA GLY A 339 -7.83 -21.12 -18.85
C GLY A 339 -9.05 -20.81 -19.72
N LYS A 340 -9.80 -19.73 -19.42
CA LYS A 340 -11.06 -19.40 -20.12
C LYS A 340 -11.19 -17.92 -20.47
N ASN A 341 -11.93 -17.62 -21.54
CA ASN A 341 -12.31 -16.26 -21.86
C ASN A 341 -13.45 -15.79 -20.96
N ILE A 342 -13.35 -14.53 -20.52
CA ILE A 342 -14.36 -13.86 -19.73
C ILE A 342 -14.68 -12.50 -20.32
N LYS A 343 -15.92 -12.03 -20.15
CA LYS A 343 -16.33 -10.70 -20.57
C LYS A 343 -16.20 -9.72 -19.42
N LEU A 344 -15.44 -8.67 -19.61
CA LEU A 344 -15.24 -7.60 -18.65
C LEU A 344 -16.36 -6.55 -18.79
N ALA A 345 -17.54 -6.87 -18.23
CA ALA A 345 -18.78 -6.14 -18.49
C ALA A 345 -18.77 -4.71 -17.92
N THR A 346 -18.16 -4.48 -16.76
CA THR A 346 -18.17 -3.20 -16.07
C THR A 346 -16.86 -2.96 -15.36
N GLY A 347 -16.15 -1.90 -15.77
CA GLY A 347 -15.07 -1.31 -15.01
C GLY A 347 -15.63 -0.13 -14.21
N THR A 348 -15.24 0.02 -12.96
CA THR A 348 -15.54 1.20 -12.13
C THR A 348 -14.26 1.88 -11.74
N SER A 349 -14.18 3.20 -11.87
CA SER A 349 -13.17 3.98 -11.19
C SER A 349 -13.64 4.24 -9.75
N LEU A 350 -12.70 4.28 -8.86
CA LEU A 350 -12.94 4.52 -7.45
C LEU A 350 -12.52 5.96 -7.15
N MET A 351 -13.46 6.88 -7.28
CA MET A 351 -13.29 8.26 -6.85
C MET A 351 -13.96 8.41 -5.48
N ALA A 352 -13.16 8.30 -4.41
CA ALA A 352 -13.62 8.50 -3.05
C ALA A 352 -14.93 7.73 -2.74
N ASP A 353 -16.05 8.44 -2.51
CA ASP A 353 -17.36 7.82 -2.28
C ASP A 353 -18.17 7.51 -3.56
N ASP A 354 -17.72 8.02 -4.73
CA ASP A 354 -18.44 7.88 -6.00
C ASP A 354 -17.81 6.83 -6.92
N ARG A 355 -18.60 5.83 -7.27
CA ARG A 355 -18.24 4.83 -8.30
C ARG A 355 -18.69 5.33 -9.67
N ALA A 356 -17.75 5.83 -10.45
CA ALA A 356 -18.01 6.16 -11.84
C ALA A 356 -17.75 4.95 -12.73
N ILE A 357 -18.65 4.70 -13.68
CA ILE A 357 -18.45 3.66 -14.70
C ILE A 357 -17.34 4.13 -15.64
N VAL A 358 -16.32 3.31 -15.79
CA VAL A 358 -15.20 3.57 -16.69
C VAL A 358 -15.48 2.89 -18.03
N SER A 359 -15.51 3.68 -19.11
CA SER A 359 -15.60 3.16 -20.46
C SER A 359 -14.24 2.69 -21.01
N GLU A 360 -13.18 3.38 -20.65
CA GLU A 360 -11.81 3.16 -21.10
C GLU A 360 -10.82 3.41 -19.96
N ALA A 361 -9.77 2.59 -19.89
CA ALA A 361 -8.63 2.78 -18.97
C ALA A 361 -7.35 2.24 -19.64
N TYR A 362 -6.20 2.69 -19.18
CA TYR A 362 -4.93 2.46 -19.85
C TYR A 362 -3.90 1.87 -18.88
N ALA A 363 -2.81 1.34 -19.43
CA ALA A 363 -1.70 0.87 -18.58
C ALA A 363 -1.30 1.97 -17.59
N GLY A 364 -1.15 1.57 -16.33
CA GLY A 364 -0.99 2.50 -15.22
C GLY A 364 -2.26 2.68 -14.39
N ASP A 365 -3.44 2.61 -14.98
CA ASP A 365 -4.69 2.75 -14.24
C ASP A 365 -5.02 1.53 -13.38
N ILE A 366 -5.81 1.79 -12.36
CA ILE A 366 -6.43 0.76 -11.51
C ILE A 366 -7.93 0.88 -11.66
N ILE A 367 -8.58 -0.24 -12.00
CA ILE A 367 -10.04 -0.31 -12.12
C ILE A 367 -10.61 -1.40 -11.23
N GLY A 368 -11.82 -1.16 -10.74
CA GLY A 368 -12.61 -2.18 -10.05
C GLY A 368 -13.45 -2.97 -11.05
N LEU A 369 -13.28 -4.28 -11.10
CA LEU A 369 -14.12 -5.18 -11.87
C LEU A 369 -15.18 -5.79 -10.96
N PHE A 370 -16.44 -5.82 -11.41
CA PHE A 370 -17.47 -6.60 -10.72
C PHE A 370 -17.04 -8.07 -10.70
N ASP A 371 -17.01 -8.68 -9.52
CA ASP A 371 -16.58 -10.04 -9.32
C ASP A 371 -17.74 -10.94 -8.86
N PRO A 372 -18.25 -11.83 -9.71
CA PRO A 372 -19.24 -12.82 -9.29
C PRO A 372 -18.65 -13.96 -8.44
N GLY A 373 -17.40 -13.87 -8.02
CA GLY A 373 -16.69 -14.90 -7.24
C GLY A 373 -15.74 -15.76 -8.08
N ILE A 374 -15.29 -15.24 -9.24
CA ILE A 374 -14.42 -15.98 -10.17
C ILE A 374 -12.96 -15.53 -10.10
N PHE A 375 -12.67 -14.40 -9.45
CA PHE A 375 -11.31 -13.88 -9.36
C PHE A 375 -10.64 -14.24 -8.04
N SER A 376 -9.34 -14.45 -8.13
CA SER A 376 -8.42 -14.59 -7.00
C SER A 376 -7.32 -13.53 -7.06
N ILE A 377 -6.76 -13.18 -5.90
CA ILE A 377 -5.59 -12.28 -5.84
C ILE A 377 -4.41 -12.95 -6.55
N GLY A 378 -3.77 -12.22 -7.47
CA GLY A 378 -2.70 -12.71 -8.32
C GLY A 378 -3.14 -13.17 -9.71
N ASP A 379 -4.45 -13.25 -9.98
CA ASP A 379 -4.96 -13.63 -11.30
C ASP A 379 -4.54 -12.63 -12.38
N THR A 380 -4.17 -13.16 -13.54
CA THR A 380 -3.80 -12.38 -14.71
C THR A 380 -4.90 -12.43 -15.76
N LEU A 381 -5.23 -11.26 -16.31
CA LEU A 381 -6.14 -11.09 -17.43
C LEU A 381 -5.36 -10.51 -18.61
N CYS A 382 -5.51 -11.09 -19.80
CA CYS A 382 -4.85 -10.59 -20.99
C CYS A 382 -5.69 -10.82 -22.26
N THR A 383 -5.32 -10.13 -23.34
CA THR A 383 -5.88 -10.34 -24.68
C THR A 383 -4.82 -10.87 -25.62
N GLY A 384 -5.22 -11.26 -26.83
CA GLY A 384 -4.30 -11.72 -27.85
C GLY A 384 -4.01 -13.22 -27.81
N LYS A 385 -3.16 -13.68 -28.76
CA LYS A 385 -2.83 -15.10 -28.92
C LYS A 385 -1.70 -15.58 -28.00
N LYS A 386 -0.78 -14.69 -27.63
CA LYS A 386 0.29 -14.96 -26.67
C LYS A 386 -0.22 -14.54 -25.30
N HIS A 387 -0.52 -15.51 -24.46
CA HIS A 387 -0.98 -15.23 -23.10
C HIS A 387 0.21 -14.87 -22.23
N VAL A 388 0.08 -13.78 -21.51
CA VAL A 388 1.05 -13.30 -20.51
C VAL A 388 0.56 -13.73 -19.14
N GLN A 389 1.46 -14.15 -18.28
CA GLN A 389 1.18 -14.44 -16.87
C GLN A 389 2.12 -13.65 -15.98
N PHE A 390 1.57 -12.79 -15.13
CA PHE A 390 2.38 -12.11 -14.12
C PHE A 390 2.65 -13.03 -12.92
N ALA A 391 3.79 -12.79 -12.26
CA ALA A 391 4.13 -13.52 -11.04
C ALA A 391 3.02 -13.36 -9.99
N GLY A 392 2.66 -14.46 -9.35
CA GLY A 392 1.68 -14.45 -8.27
C GLY A 392 2.11 -13.55 -7.11
N ILE A 393 1.14 -13.11 -6.32
CA ILE A 393 1.43 -12.34 -5.11
C ILE A 393 1.71 -13.34 -3.99
N PRO A 394 2.89 -13.30 -3.36
CA PRO A 394 3.24 -14.21 -2.28
C PRO A 394 2.25 -14.11 -1.11
N THR A 395 1.91 -15.24 -0.52
CA THR A 395 1.17 -15.31 0.73
C THR A 395 2.16 -15.50 1.87
N PHE A 396 2.15 -14.59 2.84
CA PHE A 396 3.03 -14.66 4.01
C PHE A 396 2.48 -15.63 5.04
N ALA A 397 3.38 -16.27 5.78
CA ALA A 397 2.99 -17.09 6.91
C ALA A 397 2.37 -16.23 8.02
N PRO A 398 1.19 -16.61 8.55
CA PRO A 398 0.63 -15.96 9.73
C PRO A 398 1.49 -16.19 10.97
N GLU A 399 1.41 -15.25 11.91
CA GLU A 399 2.13 -15.30 13.18
C GLU A 399 1.20 -15.59 14.38
N HIS A 400 -0.13 -15.43 14.18
CA HIS A 400 -1.13 -15.67 15.22
C HIS A 400 -2.23 -16.59 14.70
N PHE A 401 -2.64 -17.54 15.54
CA PHE A 401 -3.62 -18.54 15.18
C PHE A 401 -4.74 -18.62 16.19
N ALA A 402 -5.97 -18.77 15.71
CA ALA A 402 -7.14 -18.95 16.53
C ALA A 402 -8.08 -20.01 15.93
N ARG A 403 -8.66 -20.84 16.79
CA ARG A 403 -9.80 -21.67 16.43
C ARG A 403 -11.06 -20.83 16.48
N VAL A 404 -11.85 -20.83 15.42
CA VAL A 404 -13.06 -20.04 15.28
C VAL A 404 -14.27 -20.94 15.07
N THR A 405 -15.29 -20.76 15.89
CA THR A 405 -16.55 -21.48 15.80
C THR A 405 -17.73 -20.53 15.88
N GLN A 406 -18.83 -20.82 15.17
CA GLN A 406 -20.07 -20.06 15.31
C GLN A 406 -20.77 -20.38 16.65
N VAL A 407 -21.37 -19.38 17.28
CA VAL A 407 -22.16 -19.56 18.52
C VAL A 407 -23.49 -20.24 18.21
N ASP A 408 -24.16 -19.82 17.13
CA ASP A 408 -25.44 -20.35 16.69
C ASP A 408 -25.26 -21.31 15.51
N THR A 409 -25.53 -22.60 15.71
CA THR A 409 -25.40 -23.64 14.69
C THR A 409 -26.35 -23.44 13.51
N MET A 410 -27.48 -22.74 13.70
CA MET A 410 -28.43 -22.43 12.61
C MET A 410 -27.85 -21.42 11.61
N LYS A 411 -26.83 -20.66 11.99
CA LYS A 411 -26.16 -19.66 11.14
C LYS A 411 -24.94 -20.24 10.39
N ARG A 412 -24.79 -21.55 10.33
CA ARG A 412 -23.66 -22.22 9.69
C ARG A 412 -23.41 -21.76 8.25
N LYS A 413 -24.45 -21.63 7.44
CA LYS A 413 -24.30 -21.17 6.04
C LYS A 413 -23.73 -19.75 5.95
N GLN A 414 -24.18 -18.85 6.81
CA GLN A 414 -23.69 -17.49 6.89
C GLN A 414 -22.25 -17.46 7.40
N PHE A 415 -21.93 -18.30 8.39
CA PHE A 415 -20.58 -18.43 8.93
C PHE A 415 -19.59 -18.87 7.84
N VAL A 416 -19.84 -20.00 7.18
CA VAL A 416 -18.97 -20.53 6.11
C VAL A 416 -18.79 -19.48 5.02
N LYS A 417 -19.91 -18.89 4.53
CA LYS A 417 -19.86 -17.86 3.50
C LYS A 417 -19.06 -16.63 3.92
N GLY A 418 -19.26 -16.15 5.15
CA GLY A 418 -18.52 -14.99 5.67
C GLY A 418 -17.03 -15.27 5.80
N MET A 419 -16.67 -16.43 6.35
CA MET A 419 -15.29 -16.86 6.48
C MET A 419 -14.59 -16.94 5.12
N GLU A 420 -15.21 -17.64 4.15
CA GLU A 420 -14.66 -17.78 2.80
C GLU A 420 -14.47 -16.43 2.10
N GLN A 421 -15.46 -15.53 2.17
CA GLN A 421 -15.37 -14.22 1.53
C GLN A 421 -14.26 -13.36 2.15
N ILE A 422 -14.18 -13.31 3.49
CA ILE A 422 -13.14 -12.53 4.18
C ILE A 422 -11.74 -13.10 3.89
N ALA A 423 -11.61 -14.43 3.77
CA ALA A 423 -10.36 -15.07 3.39
C ALA A 423 -9.97 -14.77 1.92
N GLN A 424 -10.93 -14.78 1.01
CA GLN A 424 -10.69 -14.44 -0.40
C GLN A 424 -10.28 -12.97 -0.61
N GLU A 425 -10.67 -12.08 0.29
CA GLU A 425 -10.16 -10.70 0.34
C GLU A 425 -8.71 -10.65 0.86
N GLY A 426 -8.20 -11.76 1.42
CA GLY A 426 -6.88 -11.86 2.02
C GLY A 426 -6.76 -11.18 3.39
N ALA A 427 -7.87 -10.85 4.04
CA ALA A 427 -7.84 -10.27 5.38
C ALA A 427 -7.47 -11.29 6.47
N ILE A 428 -7.70 -12.58 6.20
CA ILE A 428 -7.35 -13.72 7.04
C ILE A 428 -6.93 -14.90 6.17
N GLN A 429 -6.24 -15.86 6.74
CA GLN A 429 -6.01 -17.17 6.14
C GLN A 429 -6.81 -18.23 6.90
N ILE A 430 -7.41 -19.16 6.19
CA ILE A 430 -8.23 -20.23 6.76
C ILE A 430 -7.56 -21.57 6.54
N PHE A 431 -7.49 -22.33 7.61
CA PHE A 431 -6.96 -23.68 7.62
C PHE A 431 -7.95 -24.61 8.32
N ARG A 432 -7.81 -25.90 8.05
CA ARG A 432 -8.57 -26.97 8.70
C ARG A 432 -7.64 -28.13 9.06
N ASP A 433 -8.05 -28.96 9.99
CA ASP A 433 -7.38 -30.21 10.24
C ASP A 433 -7.46 -31.12 9.02
N LEU A 434 -6.45 -31.95 8.79
CA LEU A 434 -6.38 -32.85 7.65
C LEU A 434 -7.62 -33.73 7.55
N GLY A 435 -8.38 -33.55 6.46
CA GLY A 435 -9.61 -34.29 6.21
C GLY A 435 -10.82 -33.87 7.05
N ALA A 436 -10.75 -32.76 7.78
CA ALA A 436 -11.87 -32.21 8.54
C ALA A 436 -12.74 -31.28 7.67
N GLY A 437 -14.02 -31.12 8.06
CA GLY A 437 -14.93 -30.17 7.43
C GLY A 437 -14.76 -28.74 7.98
N MET A 438 -15.61 -27.83 7.49
CA MET A 438 -15.68 -26.41 7.93
C MET A 438 -16.48 -26.21 9.24
N GLU A 439 -16.48 -27.17 10.12
CA GLU A 439 -17.18 -27.07 11.41
C GLU A 439 -16.36 -26.29 12.44
N GLU A 440 -15.08 -26.56 12.46
CA GLU A 440 -14.07 -25.84 13.22
C GLU A 440 -12.97 -25.39 12.26
N VAL A 441 -12.77 -24.09 12.15
CA VAL A 441 -11.73 -23.53 11.29
C VAL A 441 -10.61 -22.95 12.13
N ILE A 442 -9.39 -23.12 11.67
CA ILE A 442 -8.22 -22.43 12.19
C ILE A 442 -8.02 -21.20 11.34
N VAL A 443 -7.99 -20.04 11.98
CA VAL A 443 -7.69 -18.76 11.33
C VAL A 443 -6.27 -18.37 11.66
N GLY A 444 -5.50 -18.04 10.63
CA GLY A 444 -4.18 -17.46 10.73
C GLY A 444 -4.21 -15.98 10.33
N VAL A 445 -3.52 -15.14 11.09
CA VAL A 445 -3.38 -13.70 10.86
C VAL A 445 -1.97 -13.22 11.17
N VAL A 446 -1.55 -12.12 10.55
CA VAL A 446 -0.25 -11.49 10.81
C VAL A 446 -0.28 -10.74 12.13
N GLY A 447 -1.42 -10.12 12.47
CA GLY A 447 -1.57 -9.37 13.72
C GLY A 447 -2.94 -9.58 14.38
N VAL A 448 -2.96 -9.41 15.70
CA VAL A 448 -4.13 -9.70 16.54
C VAL A 448 -5.35 -8.82 16.18
N LEU A 449 -5.14 -7.58 15.74
CA LEU A 449 -6.24 -6.70 15.31
C LEU A 449 -7.07 -7.28 14.15
N GLN A 450 -6.48 -8.11 13.29
CA GLN A 450 -7.21 -8.78 12.22
C GLN A 450 -8.29 -9.74 12.77
N LEU A 451 -8.06 -10.37 13.94
CA LEU A 451 -9.07 -11.21 14.59
C LEU A 451 -10.26 -10.38 15.10
N GLU A 452 -10.00 -9.19 15.64
CA GLU A 452 -11.06 -8.27 16.07
C GLU A 452 -11.87 -7.75 14.87
N VAL A 453 -11.19 -7.46 13.76
CA VAL A 453 -11.85 -7.08 12.49
C VAL A 453 -12.70 -8.23 11.97
N LEU A 454 -12.21 -9.47 12.03
CA LEU A 454 -12.97 -10.66 11.66
C LEU A 454 -14.26 -10.78 12.47
N GLU A 455 -14.19 -10.69 13.81
CA GLU A 455 -15.35 -10.76 14.69
C GLU A 455 -16.35 -9.65 14.35
N TYR A 456 -15.87 -8.42 14.22
CA TYR A 456 -16.71 -7.28 13.86
C TYR A 456 -17.43 -7.49 12.52
N ARG A 457 -16.71 -7.94 11.48
CA ARG A 457 -17.26 -8.15 10.14
C ARG A 457 -18.27 -9.29 10.11
N LEU A 458 -17.97 -10.45 10.73
CA LEU A 458 -18.90 -11.57 10.81
C LEU A 458 -20.21 -11.17 11.51
N LYS A 459 -20.13 -10.39 12.58
CA LYS A 459 -21.29 -9.90 13.30
C LYS A 459 -22.12 -8.90 12.48
N ASN A 460 -21.47 -7.89 11.90
CA ASN A 460 -22.18 -6.76 11.29
C ASN A 460 -22.56 -6.99 9.81
N GLU A 461 -21.77 -7.76 9.06
CA GLU A 461 -22.02 -8.02 7.63
C GLU A 461 -22.79 -9.33 7.41
N TYR A 462 -22.54 -10.35 8.25
CA TYR A 462 -23.10 -11.70 8.07
C TYR A 462 -24.09 -12.09 9.17
N ASN A 463 -24.24 -11.24 10.20
CA ASN A 463 -25.10 -11.50 11.38
C ASN A 463 -24.73 -12.81 12.10
N VAL A 464 -23.44 -13.09 12.27
CA VAL A 464 -22.91 -14.28 12.92
C VAL A 464 -22.06 -13.89 14.13
N ASP A 465 -22.44 -14.38 15.31
CA ASP A 465 -21.60 -14.31 16.50
C ASP A 465 -20.66 -15.54 16.55
N ILE A 466 -19.40 -15.30 16.87
CA ILE A 466 -18.36 -16.34 16.91
C ILE A 466 -17.73 -16.46 18.30
N ARG A 467 -17.10 -17.62 18.53
CA ARG A 467 -16.15 -17.83 19.63
C ARG A 467 -14.77 -18.05 19.04
N MET A 468 -13.78 -17.37 19.60
CA MET A 468 -12.39 -17.53 19.23
C MET A 468 -11.59 -18.08 20.40
N GLN A 469 -10.73 -19.06 20.11
CA GLN A 469 -9.78 -19.62 21.05
C GLN A 469 -8.39 -19.50 20.44
N THR A 470 -7.51 -18.72 21.03
CA THR A 470 -6.11 -18.61 20.62
C THR A 470 -5.42 -19.96 20.71
N LEU A 471 -4.65 -20.28 19.68
CA LEU A 471 -3.84 -21.50 19.61
C LEU A 471 -2.36 -21.18 19.89
N PRO A 472 -1.61 -22.10 20.52
CA PRO A 472 -0.22 -21.87 20.91
C PRO A 472 0.77 -22.15 19.76
N TYR A 473 0.48 -21.64 18.58
CA TYR A 473 1.37 -21.74 17.42
C TYR A 473 1.81 -20.35 17.00
N GLU A 474 3.06 -20.24 16.57
CA GLU A 474 3.67 -18.97 16.14
C GLU A 474 4.24 -19.05 14.71
N HIS A 475 4.38 -20.27 14.18
CA HIS A 475 4.98 -20.47 12.86
C HIS A 475 4.13 -21.40 12.01
N LEU A 476 4.10 -21.09 10.71
CA LEU A 476 3.47 -21.92 9.69
C LEU A 476 4.48 -22.19 8.58
N ARG A 477 4.47 -23.40 8.06
CA ARG A 477 5.28 -23.80 6.89
C ARG A 477 4.44 -24.56 5.89
N TRP A 478 4.60 -24.26 4.62
CA TRP A 478 4.04 -25.03 3.52
C TRP A 478 4.91 -26.26 3.25
N VAL A 479 4.28 -27.41 3.08
CA VAL A 479 4.96 -28.64 2.69
C VAL A 479 5.02 -28.67 1.16
N LEU A 480 6.23 -28.63 0.62
CA LEU A 480 6.47 -28.56 -0.83
C LEU A 480 6.53 -29.93 -1.51
N ASN A 481 6.48 -31.00 -0.72
CA ASN A 481 6.52 -32.37 -1.24
C ASN A 481 5.21 -32.73 -1.94
N ASP A 482 5.34 -33.60 -2.97
CA ASP A 482 4.16 -34.21 -3.57
C ASP A 482 3.46 -35.07 -2.51
N PRO A 483 2.13 -34.98 -2.35
CA PRO A 483 1.38 -35.84 -1.43
C PRO A 483 1.53 -37.36 -1.67
N GLU A 484 1.91 -37.77 -2.89
CA GLU A 484 2.21 -39.17 -3.20
C GLU A 484 3.59 -39.60 -2.70
N GLU A 485 4.52 -38.66 -2.49
CA GLU A 485 5.89 -38.97 -2.04
C GLU A 485 6.07 -38.89 -0.52
N LEU A 486 5.24 -38.15 0.20
CA LEU A 486 5.39 -37.92 1.63
C LEU A 486 4.04 -37.97 2.36
N ASP A 487 3.89 -38.97 3.26
CA ASP A 487 2.72 -39.06 4.15
C ASP A 487 2.90 -38.15 5.38
N ILE A 488 2.27 -36.98 5.35
CA ILE A 488 2.36 -35.98 6.40
C ILE A 488 1.82 -36.47 7.75
N LYS A 489 0.93 -37.46 7.76
CA LYS A 489 0.36 -38.00 9.00
C LYS A 489 1.35 -38.86 9.79
N HIS A 490 2.42 -39.31 9.16
CA HIS A 490 3.42 -40.18 9.74
C HIS A 490 4.80 -39.50 9.91
N LEU A 491 4.85 -38.18 9.85
CA LEU A 491 6.08 -37.42 10.13
C LEU A 491 6.49 -37.58 11.60
N ASP A 492 7.81 -37.67 11.85
CA ASP A 492 8.37 -37.55 13.19
C ASP A 492 8.46 -36.08 13.58
N VAL A 493 7.46 -35.64 14.36
CA VAL A 493 7.31 -34.26 14.77
C VAL A 493 7.04 -34.13 16.27
N THR A 494 7.32 -33.00 16.82
CA THR A 494 7.11 -32.69 18.25
C THR A 494 5.63 -32.53 18.57
N SER A 495 5.27 -32.65 19.84
CA SER A 495 3.88 -32.52 20.32
C SER A 495 3.26 -31.14 20.13
N ASP A 496 4.06 -30.10 19.91
CA ASP A 496 3.67 -28.72 19.58
C ASP A 496 3.65 -28.45 18.05
N THR A 497 3.67 -29.52 17.24
CA THR A 497 3.49 -29.47 15.79
C THR A 497 2.14 -30.07 15.39
N ARG A 498 1.44 -29.41 14.46
CA ARG A 498 0.13 -29.85 13.97
C ARG A 498 0.06 -29.78 12.45
N ALA A 499 -0.37 -30.89 11.85
CA ALA A 499 -0.61 -30.95 10.41
C ALA A 499 -2.02 -30.42 10.08
N ILE A 500 -2.09 -29.49 9.13
CA ILE A 500 -3.31 -28.84 8.65
C ILE A 500 -3.32 -28.78 7.13
N GLU A 501 -4.42 -28.34 6.55
CA GLU A 501 -4.54 -28.05 5.12
C GLU A 501 -5.18 -26.67 4.91
N ASP A 502 -4.81 -26.00 3.80
CA ASP A 502 -5.46 -24.77 3.37
C ASP A 502 -6.80 -25.06 2.66
N MET A 503 -7.48 -24.00 2.20
CA MET A 503 -8.75 -24.11 1.47
C MET A 503 -8.63 -24.81 0.11
N LYS A 504 -7.43 -24.95 -0.45
CA LYS A 504 -7.14 -25.65 -1.70
C LYS A 504 -6.74 -27.11 -1.48
N GLY A 505 -6.59 -27.52 -0.20
CA GLY A 505 -6.15 -28.86 0.17
C GLY A 505 -4.64 -29.03 0.17
N ASN A 506 -3.87 -27.93 0.08
CA ASN A 506 -2.41 -28.00 0.23
C ASN A 506 -2.08 -28.29 1.69
N PRO A 507 -1.13 -29.22 1.96
CA PRO A 507 -0.74 -29.55 3.32
C PRO A 507 0.25 -28.55 3.89
N LEU A 508 0.08 -28.26 5.20
CA LEU A 508 0.92 -27.35 5.95
C LEU A 508 1.19 -27.89 7.36
N LEU A 509 2.22 -27.35 7.98
CA LEU A 509 2.57 -27.64 9.39
C LEU A 509 2.54 -26.36 10.21
N LEU A 510 1.85 -26.39 11.35
CA LEU A 510 1.91 -25.40 12.41
C LEU A 510 2.94 -25.82 13.44
N PHE A 511 3.74 -24.88 13.91
CA PHE A 511 4.78 -25.10 14.92
C PHE A 511 4.66 -24.10 16.08
N GLY A 512 4.91 -24.57 17.28
CA GLY A 512 4.93 -23.74 18.48
C GLY A 512 6.24 -22.97 18.68
N SER A 513 7.33 -23.39 18.00
CA SER A 513 8.64 -22.78 18.17
C SER A 513 9.58 -23.01 16.97
N PRO A 514 10.65 -22.21 16.82
CA PRO A 514 11.69 -22.50 15.81
C PRO A 514 12.41 -23.82 16.03
N TRP A 515 12.49 -24.28 17.27
CA TRP A 515 13.08 -25.58 17.62
C TRP A 515 12.28 -26.74 17.02
N SER A 516 10.96 -26.66 17.05
CA SER A 516 10.07 -27.69 16.48
C SER A 516 10.21 -27.78 14.95
N ILE A 517 10.47 -26.66 14.27
CA ILE A 517 10.76 -26.61 12.83
C ILE A 517 12.07 -27.39 12.56
N ASN A 518 13.14 -27.03 13.25
CA ASN A 518 14.43 -27.67 13.09
C ASN A 518 14.35 -29.19 13.40
N TRP A 519 13.59 -29.58 14.41
CA TRP A 519 13.34 -30.98 14.73
C TRP A 519 12.71 -31.72 13.57
N ALA A 520 11.62 -31.17 13.01
CA ALA A 520 10.91 -31.77 11.89
C ALA A 520 11.80 -31.95 10.66
N GLU A 521 12.62 -30.97 10.32
CA GLU A 521 13.56 -31.05 9.19
C GLU A 521 14.68 -32.05 9.42
N GLN A 522 15.20 -32.19 10.63
CA GLN A 522 16.28 -33.12 10.96
C GLN A 522 15.84 -34.57 11.03
N HIS A 523 14.60 -34.85 11.42
CA HIS A 523 14.07 -36.20 11.62
C HIS A 523 13.26 -36.72 10.41
N ASN A 524 13.05 -35.87 9.40
CA ASN A 524 12.35 -36.25 8.17
C ASN A 524 13.15 -35.78 6.95
N GLU A 525 14.15 -36.52 6.52
CA GLU A 525 15.09 -36.14 5.44
C GLU A 525 14.42 -35.74 4.12
N ALA A 526 13.25 -36.30 3.82
CA ALA A 526 12.51 -35.96 2.60
C ALA A 526 11.67 -34.69 2.71
N LEU A 527 11.41 -34.16 3.93
CA LEU A 527 10.53 -33.05 4.18
C LEU A 527 11.13 -31.73 3.63
N LYS A 528 10.36 -31.05 2.79
CA LYS A 528 10.72 -29.73 2.24
C LYS A 528 9.71 -28.70 2.72
N LEU A 529 10.17 -27.71 3.47
CA LEU A 529 9.35 -26.64 4.04
C LEU A 529 9.61 -25.28 3.37
N SER A 530 8.59 -24.46 3.26
CA SER A 530 8.66 -23.07 2.79
C SER A 530 7.95 -22.12 3.75
N GLU A 531 8.49 -20.92 3.91
CA GLU A 531 7.86 -19.82 4.63
C GLU A 531 6.80 -19.09 3.81
N PHE A 532 6.74 -19.32 2.50
CA PHE A 532 5.86 -18.65 1.56
C PHE A 532 5.00 -19.64 0.82
N GLY A 533 3.71 -19.33 0.70
CA GLY A 533 2.77 -20.01 -0.17
C GLY A 533 2.76 -19.39 -1.57
N ASN A 534 2.45 -20.20 -2.58
CA ASN A 534 2.28 -19.76 -3.98
C ASN A 534 3.51 -19.13 -4.66
N LEU A 535 4.73 -19.47 -4.26
CA LEU A 535 5.92 -19.14 -5.03
C LEU A 535 6.07 -20.16 -6.18
N THR A 536 5.55 -19.84 -7.35
CA THR A 536 6.10 -20.35 -8.60
C THR A 536 7.34 -19.50 -8.91
N PHE A 537 8.52 -20.05 -8.66
CA PHE A 537 9.80 -19.47 -9.05
C PHE A 537 10.01 -19.59 -10.56
#